data_26b1aa75f2507142c8da16a523d462a3
#
_entry.id   26b1aa75f2507142c8da16a523d462a3
#
_cell.length_a   1.000
_cell.length_b   1.000
_cell.length_c   1.000
_cell.angle_alpha   90.00
_cell.angle_beta   90.00
_cell.angle_gamma   90.00
#
_symmetry.space_group_name_H-M   'P 1'
#
loop_
_entity.id
_entity.type
_entity.pdbx_description
1 polymer ?
#
loop_
_entity_poly.entity_id
_entity_poly.type
_entity_poly.pdbx_seq_one_letter_code
_entity_poly.pdbx_strand_id
1 'polypeptide(L)'
;MYNRPEIYKDYKRDGMHDMICTMYSHFFIRNNKLMMVHNMRSNDIRYGFICSDLAWNCFVYQNMYEDLKETYPDLEVGQIIWVSDSMHLYSRHFDVLEQYIKSKNDFVGAVNSRIQATVG
;
A
#
# COMPACT_ATOMS: atom_id res chain seq x y z
N MET A 1 -6.80 18.09 -1.23
CA MET A 1 -5.50 17.90 -0.56
C MET A 1 -5.19 19.13 0.26
N TYR A 2 -5.03 19.00 1.58
CA TYR A 2 -4.59 20.10 2.44
C TYR A 2 -3.06 20.12 2.48
N ASN A 3 -2.44 20.84 1.57
CA ASN A 3 -1.04 21.20 1.72
C ASN A 3 -0.96 22.35 2.72
N ARG A 4 -0.41 22.06 3.89
CA ARG A 4 -0.13 23.13 4.86
C ARG A 4 0.85 24.12 4.21
N PRO A 5 0.63 25.44 4.33
CA PRO A 5 1.57 26.44 3.80
C PRO A 5 3.03 26.22 4.25
N GLU A 6 3.22 25.63 5.43
CA GLU A 6 4.53 25.30 5.97
C GLU A 6 5.31 24.32 5.10
N ILE A 7 4.63 23.35 4.45
CA ILE A 7 5.28 22.38 3.56
C ILE A 7 5.95 23.09 2.38
N TYR A 8 5.33 24.14 1.85
CA TYR A 8 5.93 24.93 0.77
C TYR A 8 7.11 25.79 1.24
N LYS A 9 7.08 26.24 2.49
CA LYS A 9 8.21 26.98 3.07
C LYS A 9 9.43 26.10 3.29
N ASP A 10 9.22 24.82 3.62
CA ASP A 10 10.28 23.87 3.87
C ASP A 10 10.77 23.20 2.58
N TYR A 11 9.96 23.21 1.50
CA TYR A 11 10.35 22.68 0.22
C TYR A 11 11.58 23.39 -0.35
N LYS A 12 12.61 22.64 -0.70
CA LYS A 12 13.95 23.12 -1.11
C LYS A 12 14.77 23.80 -0.01
N ARG A 13 14.28 23.84 1.22
CA ARG A 13 15.09 24.28 2.35
C ARG A 13 16.05 23.17 2.74
N ASP A 14 17.31 23.52 2.98
CA ASP A 14 18.35 22.58 3.43
C ASP A 14 18.52 21.33 2.53
N GLY A 15 18.26 21.48 1.22
CA GLY A 15 18.37 20.40 0.26
C GLY A 15 17.15 19.45 0.22
N MET A 16 16.06 19.77 0.90
CA MET A 16 14.82 18.99 0.81
C MET A 16 14.22 19.12 -0.59
N HIS A 17 13.98 17.96 -1.23
CA HIS A 17 13.34 17.86 -2.54
C HIS A 17 12.08 16.99 -2.51
N ASP A 18 11.75 16.42 -1.37
CA ASP A 18 10.61 15.53 -1.21
C ASP A 18 9.31 16.31 -0.99
N MET A 19 8.26 15.85 -1.64
CA MET A 19 6.89 16.34 -1.45
C MET A 19 5.97 15.19 -1.09
N ILE A 20 4.87 15.53 -0.41
CA ILE A 20 3.84 14.55 -0.05
C ILE A 20 3.36 13.80 -1.30
N CYS A 21 3.42 12.48 -1.25
CA CYS A 21 3.00 11.59 -2.34
C CYS A 21 1.53 11.20 -2.22
N THR A 22 1.00 11.11 -1.02
CA THR A 22 -0.42 10.82 -0.78
C THR A 22 -1.29 11.99 -1.21
N MET A 23 -2.26 11.72 -2.05
CA MET A 23 -3.26 12.69 -2.50
C MET A 23 -4.46 12.70 -1.57
N TYR A 24 -5.06 11.54 -1.35
CA TYR A 24 -6.20 11.36 -0.45
C TYR A 24 -6.40 9.88 -0.10
N SER A 25 -7.12 9.66 1.00
CA SER A 25 -7.76 8.39 1.32
C SER A 25 -9.26 8.63 1.46
N HIS A 26 -10.07 7.88 0.73
CA HIS A 26 -11.52 7.97 0.74
C HIS A 26 -12.08 6.68 1.33
N PHE A 27 -12.83 6.81 2.44
CA PHE A 27 -13.53 5.71 3.08
C PHE A 27 -15.02 5.79 2.75
N PHE A 28 -15.64 4.64 2.50
CA PHE A 28 -17.09 4.53 2.31
C PHE A 28 -17.58 3.13 2.65
N ILE A 29 -18.86 3.04 3.01
CA ILE A 29 -19.49 1.76 3.30
C ILE A 29 -20.37 1.39 2.10
N ARG A 30 -20.24 0.16 1.61
CA ARG A 30 -21.09 -0.40 0.56
C ARG A 30 -21.38 -1.88 0.86
N ASN A 31 -22.66 -2.25 0.84
CA ASN A 31 -23.11 -3.60 1.17
C ASN A 31 -22.55 -4.10 2.52
N ASN A 32 -22.64 -3.27 3.55
CA ASN A 32 -22.09 -3.49 4.89
C ASN A 32 -20.58 -3.71 4.95
N LYS A 33 -19.83 -3.37 3.90
CA LYS A 33 -18.36 -3.49 3.86
C LYS A 33 -17.71 -2.11 3.86
N LEU A 34 -16.74 -1.92 4.75
CA LEU A 34 -15.89 -0.75 4.71
C LEU A 34 -14.93 -0.87 3.52
N MET A 35 -14.97 0.12 2.65
CA MET A 35 -14.08 0.24 1.49
C MET A 35 -13.17 1.44 1.69
N MET A 36 -11.95 1.35 1.18
CA MET A 36 -11.00 2.46 1.12
C MET A 36 -10.42 2.58 -0.28
N VAL A 37 -10.41 3.79 -0.82
CA VAL A 37 -9.62 4.14 -2.01
C VAL A 37 -8.50 5.05 -1.57
N HIS A 38 -7.26 4.61 -1.75
CA HIS A 38 -6.07 5.38 -1.45
C HIS A 38 -5.39 5.80 -2.76
N ASN A 39 -5.19 7.10 -2.95
CA ASN A 39 -4.58 7.65 -4.15
C ASN A 39 -3.25 8.34 -3.84
N MET A 40 -2.25 8.01 -4.63
CA MET A 40 -0.92 8.59 -4.58
C MET A 40 -0.52 9.16 -5.95
N ARG A 41 0.02 10.38 -5.97
CA ARG A 41 0.59 10.94 -7.21
C ARG A 41 1.87 10.21 -7.65
N SER A 42 2.60 9.64 -6.69
CA SER A 42 3.88 8.97 -6.90
C SER A 42 4.12 7.96 -5.79
N ASN A 43 4.58 6.77 -6.13
CA ASN A 43 4.84 5.72 -5.15
C ASN A 43 6.05 4.87 -5.56
N ASP A 44 7.07 4.85 -4.71
CA ASP A 44 8.20 3.93 -4.84
C ASP A 44 7.78 2.54 -4.39
N ILE A 45 7.96 1.54 -5.23
CA ILE A 45 7.57 0.15 -4.92
C ILE A 45 8.29 -0.35 -3.68
N ARG A 46 9.58 -0.08 -3.54
CA ARG A 46 10.38 -0.65 -2.46
C ARG A 46 10.15 0.03 -1.12
N TYR A 47 10.36 1.34 -1.03
CA TYR A 47 10.28 2.06 0.23
C TYR A 47 8.86 2.50 0.57
N GLY A 48 8.10 2.95 -0.44
CA GLY A 48 6.73 3.36 -0.27
C GLY A 48 5.81 2.15 -0.14
N PHE A 49 5.49 1.52 -1.27
CA PHE A 49 4.42 0.53 -1.31
C PHE A 49 4.68 -0.69 -0.41
N ILE A 50 5.84 -1.36 -0.55
CA ILE A 50 6.11 -2.60 0.19
C ILE A 50 6.43 -2.34 1.67
N CYS A 51 7.22 -1.30 1.97
CA CYS A 51 7.73 -1.11 3.33
C CYS A 51 6.82 -0.26 4.22
N SER A 52 6.48 0.96 3.81
CA SER A 52 5.85 1.93 4.72
C SER A 52 4.39 2.21 4.41
N ASP A 53 4.07 2.54 3.17
CA ASP A 53 2.78 3.13 2.84
C ASP A 53 1.64 2.12 2.94
N LEU A 54 1.86 0.88 2.46
CA LEU A 54 0.85 -0.17 2.56
C LEU A 54 0.57 -0.51 4.03
N ALA A 55 1.61 -0.72 4.83
CA ALA A 55 1.46 -1.06 6.25
C ALA A 55 0.75 0.06 7.02
N TRP A 56 1.14 1.31 6.79
CA TRP A 56 0.51 2.48 7.41
C TRP A 56 -0.98 2.60 7.03
N ASN A 57 -1.31 2.46 5.76
CA ASN A 57 -2.68 2.57 5.30
C ASN A 57 -3.56 1.40 5.75
N CYS A 58 -3.02 0.19 5.87
CA CYS A 58 -3.71 -0.93 6.51
C CYS A 58 -4.00 -0.63 7.99
N PHE A 59 -3.05 -0.05 8.73
CA PHE A 59 -3.25 0.36 10.11
C PHE A 59 -4.33 1.45 10.23
N VAL A 60 -4.31 2.47 9.38
CA VAL A 60 -5.35 3.52 9.34
C VAL A 60 -6.71 2.93 9.00
N TYR A 61 -6.77 2.01 8.04
CA TYR A 61 -8.01 1.31 7.68
C TYR A 61 -8.56 0.50 8.85
N GLN A 62 -7.71 -0.25 9.56
CA GLN A 62 -8.12 -1.05 10.70
C GLN A 62 -8.69 -0.18 11.83
N ASN A 63 -8.03 0.92 12.18
CA ASN A 63 -8.56 1.83 13.20
C ASN A 63 -9.92 2.42 12.78
N MET A 64 -10.07 2.84 11.52
CA MET A 64 -11.35 3.32 11.00
C MET A 64 -12.44 2.24 11.07
N TYR A 65 -12.09 1.00 10.78
CA TYR A 65 -13.02 -0.13 10.88
C TYR A 65 -13.48 -0.36 12.31
N GLU A 66 -12.57 -0.37 13.28
CA GLU A 66 -12.88 -0.59 14.69
C GLU A 66 -13.78 0.54 15.24
N ASP A 67 -13.45 1.80 14.95
CA ASP A 67 -14.26 2.95 15.36
C ASP A 67 -15.68 2.90 14.78
N LEU A 68 -15.80 2.55 13.50
CA LEU A 68 -17.10 2.48 12.83
C LEU A 68 -17.93 1.27 13.29
N LYS A 69 -17.29 0.18 13.72
CA LYS A 69 -17.97 -1.02 14.17
C LYS A 69 -18.82 -0.78 15.43
N GLU A 70 -18.47 0.19 16.25
CA GLU A 70 -19.28 0.60 17.40
C GLU A 70 -20.64 1.16 16.97
N THR A 71 -20.68 1.88 15.85
CA THR A 71 -21.92 2.47 15.30
C THR A 71 -22.65 1.53 14.34
N TYR A 72 -21.90 0.70 13.62
CA TYR A 72 -22.39 -0.24 12.60
C TYR A 72 -21.98 -1.68 12.96
N PRO A 73 -22.71 -2.38 13.88
CA PRO A 73 -22.31 -3.71 14.36
C PRO A 73 -22.18 -4.77 13.27
N ASP A 74 -22.95 -4.64 12.18
CA ASP A 74 -22.92 -5.57 11.04
C ASP A 74 -21.87 -5.21 9.99
N LEU A 75 -21.02 -4.20 10.26
CA LEU A 75 -19.96 -3.80 9.34
C LEU A 75 -18.95 -4.92 9.16
N GLU A 76 -18.62 -5.21 7.92
CA GLU A 76 -17.61 -6.18 7.51
C GLU A 76 -16.38 -5.49 6.93
N VAL A 77 -15.26 -6.20 6.96
CA VAL A 77 -14.04 -5.79 6.25
C VAL A 77 -14.29 -5.89 4.75
N GLY A 78 -14.00 -4.81 4.03
CA GLY A 78 -14.08 -4.71 2.58
C GLY A 78 -12.69 -4.71 1.93
N GLN A 79 -12.51 -3.88 0.92
CA GLN A 79 -11.29 -3.81 0.11
C GLN A 79 -10.58 -2.47 0.29
N ILE A 80 -9.25 -2.53 0.25
CA ILE A 80 -8.39 -1.36 0.02
C ILE A 80 -8.02 -1.35 -1.45
N ILE A 81 -8.44 -0.29 -2.15
CA ILE A 81 -8.11 -0.05 -3.55
C ILE A 81 -6.97 0.96 -3.59
N TRP A 82 -5.84 0.54 -4.11
CA TRP A 82 -4.63 1.37 -4.22
C TRP A 82 -4.49 1.90 -5.63
N VAL A 83 -4.41 3.21 -5.77
CA VAL A 83 -4.21 3.91 -7.04
C VAL A 83 -2.91 4.70 -6.94
N SER A 84 -2.06 4.55 -7.92
CA SER A 84 -0.83 5.34 -8.03
C SER A 84 -0.69 5.87 -9.46
N ASP A 85 -0.59 7.20 -9.61
CA ASP A 85 -0.44 7.83 -10.91
C ASP A 85 0.96 7.54 -11.50
N SER A 86 1.96 7.40 -10.62
CA SER A 86 3.33 7.02 -10.99
C SER A 86 3.86 6.00 -10.00
N MET A 87 3.66 4.71 -10.31
CA MET A 87 4.33 3.62 -9.60
C MET A 87 5.70 3.40 -10.24
N HIS A 88 6.77 3.45 -9.44
CA HIS A 88 8.13 3.36 -9.95
C HIS A 88 9.06 2.57 -9.04
N LEU A 89 10.16 2.12 -9.62
CA LEU A 89 11.27 1.48 -8.93
C LEU A 89 12.58 2.12 -9.40
N TYR A 90 13.42 2.53 -8.48
CA TYR A 90 14.73 3.08 -8.81
C TYR A 90 15.68 1.96 -9.26
N SER A 91 16.48 2.23 -10.30
CA SER A 91 17.42 1.25 -10.89
C SER A 91 18.40 0.65 -9.87
N ARG A 92 18.81 1.42 -8.86
CA ARG A 92 19.65 0.94 -7.74
C ARG A 92 19.04 -0.21 -6.94
N HIS A 93 17.77 -0.56 -7.17
CA HIS A 93 17.03 -1.61 -6.44
C HIS A 93 16.62 -2.77 -7.35
N PHE A 94 16.97 -2.77 -8.61
CA PHE A 94 16.60 -3.83 -9.56
C PHE A 94 17.13 -5.19 -9.11
N ASP A 95 18.40 -5.28 -8.71
CA ASP A 95 19.02 -6.55 -8.29
C ASP A 95 18.29 -7.19 -7.12
N VAL A 96 17.88 -6.37 -6.15
CA VAL A 96 17.14 -6.86 -4.96
C VAL A 96 15.75 -7.37 -5.34
N LEU A 97 15.08 -6.68 -6.26
CA LEU A 97 13.75 -7.09 -6.70
C LEU A 97 13.83 -8.36 -7.56
N GLU A 98 14.83 -8.49 -8.42
CA GLU A 98 15.06 -9.71 -9.20
C GLU A 98 15.32 -10.93 -8.31
N GLN A 99 16.13 -10.78 -7.26
CA GLN A 99 16.34 -11.83 -6.26
C GLN A 99 15.04 -12.20 -5.54
N TYR A 100 14.21 -11.23 -5.18
CA TYR A 100 12.92 -11.47 -4.55
C TYR A 100 11.97 -12.24 -5.48
N ILE A 101 11.85 -11.83 -6.73
CA ILE A 101 11.01 -12.50 -7.74
C ILE A 101 11.49 -13.94 -7.95
N LYS A 102 12.80 -14.13 -8.07
CA LYS A 102 13.39 -15.46 -8.24
C LYS A 102 13.07 -16.36 -7.06
N SER A 103 13.29 -15.90 -5.82
CA SER A 103 13.01 -16.68 -4.61
C SER A 103 11.53 -17.05 -4.48
N LYS A 104 10.61 -16.16 -4.88
CA LYS A 104 9.18 -16.43 -4.89
C LYS A 104 8.82 -17.50 -5.93
N ASN A 105 9.40 -17.43 -7.11
CA ASN A 105 9.17 -18.43 -8.16
C ASN A 105 9.71 -19.81 -7.76
N ASP A 106 10.87 -19.86 -7.12
CA ASP A 106 11.45 -21.10 -6.59
C ASP A 106 10.56 -21.70 -5.51
N PHE A 107 10.00 -20.89 -4.62
CA PHE A 107 9.05 -21.32 -3.59
C PHE A 107 7.75 -21.87 -4.20
N VAL A 108 7.15 -21.16 -5.16
CA VAL A 108 5.93 -21.62 -5.86
C VAL A 108 6.18 -22.91 -6.61
N GLY A 109 7.33 -23.05 -7.28
CA GLY A 109 7.75 -24.28 -7.94
C GLY A 109 7.87 -25.46 -6.97
N ALA A 110 8.47 -25.24 -5.80
CA ALA A 110 8.61 -26.27 -4.75
C ALA A 110 7.27 -26.69 -4.15
N VAL A 111 6.34 -25.75 -3.94
CA VAL A 111 4.98 -26.05 -3.47
C VAL A 111 4.20 -26.89 -4.48
N ASN A 112 4.23 -26.48 -5.75
CA ASN A 112 3.51 -27.18 -6.82
C ASN A 112 4.02 -28.62 -7.01
N SER A 113 5.34 -28.83 -6.94
CA SER A 113 5.93 -30.17 -7.04
C SER A 113 5.52 -31.09 -5.87
N ARG A 114 5.39 -30.55 -4.66
CA ARG A 114 4.90 -31.31 -3.49
C ARG A 114 3.43 -31.69 -3.63
N ILE A 115 2.60 -30.76 -4.11
CA ILE A 115 1.16 -31.03 -4.34
C ILE A 115 0.99 -32.14 -5.36
N GLN A 116 1.73 -32.10 -6.48
CA GLN A 116 1.67 -33.16 -7.51
C GLN A 116 2.12 -34.51 -6.99
N ALA A 117 3.16 -34.56 -6.13
CA ALA A 117 3.64 -35.79 -5.52
C ALA A 117 2.67 -36.40 -4.47
N THR A 118 1.73 -35.60 -3.95
CA THR A 118 0.75 -36.04 -2.94
C THR A 118 -0.56 -36.53 -3.58
N VAL A 119 -0.86 -36.11 -4.82
CA VAL A 119 -2.09 -36.43 -5.54
C VAL A 119 -1.90 -37.60 -6.54
N GLY A 120 -0.67 -38.00 -6.82
CA GLY A 120 -0.29 -39.18 -7.62
C GLY A 120 -0.01 -40.39 -6.76
#